data_06f7239258809f426d828430bb6642d3
#
_entry.id   06f7239258809f426d828430bb6642d3
#
_cell.length_a   1.000
_cell.length_b   1.000
_cell.length_c   1.000
_cell.angle_alpha   90.00
_cell.angle_beta   90.00
_cell.angle_gamma   90.00
#
_symmetry.space_group_name_H-M   'P 1'
#
loop_
_entity.id
_entity.type
_entity.pdbx_description
1 polymer ?
#
loop_
_entity_poly.entity_id
_entity_poly.type
_entity_poly.pdbx_seq_one_letter_code
_entity_poly.pdbx_strand_id
1 'polypeptide(L)'
;MKKHIILVTTLMVILSITMAGCSKKSQEQDKAQSVRGGRGAGTVKVAQVVEGNLKEKMTLSGTLEALNSVDLVAKTSGKVASLLVDVGSRVSAGQTLMTLEAEDLAAAVASAEANLEAAKVTYDLSLSKYQRGKELKQAEAISQSDFEENYEGAYRKAAAALKSAQAALAQSQARYNDTIIKSPISGIVTARNINVGELAGSSSPIFSISNLDKLVVLVNVNEQQVNKFAEGQKVAVKVSAVSQNPFTGIVTNIALAADPKLKAYPIKIELDNKDHKLKPGMFAEVLWENELKTLLIPREAVLSQDGKSKVFILDHGVVKERQVQTGAADGKNIVVTSGLSKGEQVIVGNLDNLKDGMKVNPQSDQEGFQKNPRGKGEEQ
;
A
#
# COMPACT_ATOMS: atom_id res chain seq x y z
N MET A 1 -33.88 -44.90 -1.26
CA MET A 1 -34.80 -45.29 -2.34
C MET A 1 -34.02 -45.10 -3.64
N LYS A 2 -33.46 -46.18 -4.13
CA LYS A 2 -33.99 -47.01 -5.22
C LYS A 2 -34.01 -46.27 -6.55
N LYS A 3 -33.12 -46.79 -7.40
CA LYS A 3 -33.25 -47.20 -8.81
C LYS A 3 -32.70 -46.12 -9.80
N HIS A 4 -31.79 -46.37 -10.68
CA HIS A 4 -31.47 -47.47 -11.60
C HIS A 4 -29.98 -47.37 -12.01
N ILE A 5 -29.13 -48.22 -11.77
CA ILE A 5 -28.61 -49.49 -12.29
C ILE A 5 -29.40 -50.05 -13.46
N ILE A 6 -28.62 -50.43 -14.47
CA ILE A 6 -28.89 -51.36 -15.57
C ILE A 6 -28.89 -50.68 -16.97
N LEU A 7 -28.07 -51.27 -17.74
CA LEU A 7 -27.95 -51.45 -19.19
C LEU A 7 -26.86 -50.55 -19.79
N VAL A 8 -25.81 -50.98 -20.37
CA VAL A 8 -25.72 -52.07 -21.33
C VAL A 8 -24.27 -52.59 -21.42
N THR A 9 -24.07 -53.78 -20.97
CA THR A 9 -23.13 -54.74 -21.59
C THR A 9 -23.82 -55.30 -22.82
N THR A 10 -23.14 -55.48 -23.87
CA THR A 10 -23.30 -56.29 -25.08
C THR A 10 -23.08 -55.49 -26.35
N LEU A 11 -21.93 -55.58 -26.95
CA LEU A 11 -21.81 -56.23 -28.26
C LEU A 11 -20.33 -56.43 -28.59
N MET A 12 -19.85 -57.55 -28.16
CA MET A 12 -18.65 -58.22 -28.68
C MET A 12 -19.15 -59.11 -29.79
N VAL A 13 -18.28 -59.40 -30.74
CA VAL A 13 -18.27 -60.60 -31.57
C VAL A 13 -18.49 -60.36 -33.05
N ILE A 14 -17.43 -60.85 -33.78
CA ILE A 14 -17.39 -61.43 -35.10
C ILE A 14 -17.17 -60.41 -36.25
N LEU A 15 -16.05 -60.43 -36.99
CA LEU A 15 -15.76 -61.48 -37.94
C LEU A 15 -14.32 -61.38 -38.40
N SER A 16 -13.57 -62.44 -38.25
CA SER A 16 -12.34 -62.88 -38.93
C SER A 16 -12.65 -63.33 -40.32
N ILE A 17 -11.56 -63.66 -41.09
CA ILE A 17 -11.48 -64.43 -42.36
C ILE A 17 -11.30 -63.53 -43.58
N THR A 18 -10.28 -63.65 -44.33
CA THR A 18 -9.32 -64.50 -44.99
C THR A 18 -8.85 -63.81 -46.24
N MET A 19 -7.78 -64.00 -46.67
CA MET A 19 -6.96 -64.84 -47.50
C MET A 19 -6.02 -63.95 -48.33
N ALA A 20 -4.73 -64.12 -48.29
CA ALA A 20 -3.88 -65.01 -49.04
C ALA A 20 -3.79 -64.71 -50.55
N GLY A 21 -2.61 -64.46 -51.00
CA GLY A 21 -2.28 -64.48 -52.43
C GLY A 21 -0.90 -63.94 -52.75
N CYS A 22 0.13 -64.75 -52.62
CA CYS A 22 1.17 -65.19 -53.57
C CYS A 22 1.98 -64.09 -54.31
N SER A 23 3.24 -63.94 -53.96
CA SER A 23 4.38 -64.50 -54.72
C SER A 23 4.73 -63.85 -56.07
N LYS A 24 5.88 -63.20 -56.12
CA LYS A 24 6.92 -63.53 -57.11
C LYS A 24 8.27 -62.91 -56.70
N LYS A 25 9.22 -63.82 -56.78
CA LYS A 25 10.64 -63.78 -56.54
C LYS A 25 11.35 -63.35 -57.82
N SER A 26 12.37 -62.50 -57.73
CA SER A 26 13.58 -62.48 -58.60
C SER A 26 14.53 -61.45 -57.94
N GLN A 27 15.53 -61.90 -57.31
CA GLN A 27 16.91 -62.18 -57.74
C GLN A 27 17.70 -60.91 -58.06
N GLU A 28 18.65 -60.72 -57.15
CA GLU A 28 20.08 -60.44 -57.34
C GLU A 28 20.50 -59.19 -58.09
N GLN A 29 21.20 -58.30 -57.43
CA GLN A 29 22.66 -58.26 -57.61
C GLN A 29 23.30 -57.26 -56.60
N ASP A 30 24.36 -57.79 -55.98
CA ASP A 30 25.41 -57.11 -55.25
C ASP A 30 25.85 -55.79 -55.85
N LYS A 31 26.01 -54.80 -55.00
CA LYS A 31 27.19 -53.94 -54.97
C LYS A 31 27.38 -53.34 -53.60
N ALA A 32 28.29 -53.92 -52.85
CA ALA A 32 28.93 -53.24 -51.73
C ALA A 32 29.57 -51.91 -52.20
N GLN A 33 29.08 -50.84 -51.67
CA GLN A 33 29.87 -49.62 -51.60
C GLN A 33 29.72 -49.05 -50.20
N SER A 34 30.74 -49.30 -49.43
CA SER A 34 31.03 -48.58 -48.17
C SER A 34 31.15 -47.12 -48.46
N VAL A 35 30.11 -46.35 -48.14
CA VAL A 35 30.26 -44.94 -47.93
C VAL A 35 30.32 -44.72 -46.41
N ARG A 36 31.52 -44.56 -45.89
CA ARG A 36 31.79 -43.86 -44.64
C ARG A 36 31.31 -42.45 -44.83
N GLY A 37 30.03 -42.22 -44.63
CA GLY A 37 29.47 -40.90 -44.45
C GLY A 37 29.92 -40.37 -43.10
N GLY A 38 30.92 -39.50 -43.10
CA GLY A 38 31.20 -38.66 -41.94
C GLY A 38 29.91 -37.96 -41.52
N ARG A 39 29.48 -38.15 -40.27
CA ARG A 39 28.43 -37.35 -39.69
C ARG A 39 28.91 -35.91 -39.82
N GLY A 40 28.41 -35.19 -40.83
CA GLY A 40 28.63 -33.76 -40.97
C GLY A 40 28.27 -33.09 -39.66
N ALA A 41 29.15 -32.25 -39.15
CA ALA A 41 28.90 -31.45 -37.98
C ALA A 41 27.58 -30.69 -38.20
N GLY A 42 26.57 -30.98 -37.39
CA GLY A 42 25.28 -30.32 -37.48
C GLY A 42 25.45 -28.80 -37.35
N THR A 43 24.76 -28.02 -38.17
CA THR A 43 24.77 -26.56 -38.07
C THR A 43 23.86 -26.16 -36.94
N VAL A 44 24.36 -25.34 -35.99
CA VAL A 44 23.62 -24.84 -34.85
C VAL A 44 23.60 -23.33 -34.84
N LYS A 45 22.48 -22.75 -34.46
CA LYS A 45 22.39 -21.30 -34.22
C LYS A 45 23.01 -20.97 -32.87
N VAL A 46 23.76 -19.91 -32.79
CA VAL A 46 24.40 -19.44 -31.55
C VAL A 46 24.01 -18.01 -31.24
N ALA A 47 23.80 -17.72 -29.97
CA ALA A 47 23.62 -16.38 -29.45
C ALA A 47 24.69 -16.10 -28.41
N GLN A 48 25.14 -14.86 -28.35
CA GLN A 48 26.12 -14.43 -27.36
C GLN A 48 25.44 -14.05 -26.06
N VAL A 49 26.00 -14.43 -24.90
CA VAL A 49 25.59 -13.98 -23.60
C VAL A 49 25.91 -12.50 -23.48
N VAL A 50 24.90 -11.64 -23.35
CA VAL A 50 25.05 -10.20 -23.27
C VAL A 50 24.59 -9.67 -21.94
N GLU A 51 25.22 -8.59 -21.48
CA GLU A 51 24.64 -7.79 -20.40
C GLU A 51 23.52 -6.94 -20.96
N GLY A 52 22.37 -7.01 -20.32
CA GLY A 52 21.21 -6.22 -20.69
C GLY A 52 20.37 -5.85 -19.49
N ASN A 53 19.43 -4.96 -19.72
CA ASN A 53 18.44 -4.59 -18.72
C ASN A 53 17.16 -5.38 -18.99
N LEU A 54 16.78 -6.24 -18.06
CA LEU A 54 15.45 -6.83 -18.06
C LEU A 54 14.50 -5.96 -17.23
N LYS A 55 13.36 -5.61 -17.82
CA LYS A 55 12.28 -4.90 -17.08
C LYS A 55 11.39 -5.93 -16.42
N GLU A 56 11.52 -6.05 -15.11
CA GLU A 56 10.55 -6.77 -14.30
C GLU A 56 9.36 -5.85 -14.05
N LYS A 57 8.17 -6.29 -14.42
CA LYS A 57 6.92 -5.54 -14.23
C LYS A 57 6.01 -6.29 -13.29
N MET A 58 5.41 -5.55 -12.39
CA MET A 58 4.42 -6.07 -11.47
C MET A 58 3.27 -5.09 -11.35
N THR A 59 2.04 -5.60 -11.39
CA THR A 59 0.83 -4.81 -11.17
C THR A 59 0.21 -5.24 -9.85
N LEU A 60 -0.03 -4.28 -8.98
CA LEU A 60 -0.68 -4.47 -7.68
C LEU A 60 -1.97 -3.69 -7.66
N SER A 61 -3.00 -4.30 -7.09
CA SER A 61 -4.31 -3.67 -6.93
C SER A 61 -4.45 -3.08 -5.53
N GLY A 62 -5.04 -1.90 -5.45
CA GLY A 62 -5.31 -1.22 -4.19
C GLY A 62 -6.53 -0.32 -4.27
N THR A 63 -6.88 0.25 -3.13
CA THR A 63 -7.97 1.21 -3.00
C THR A 63 -7.42 2.55 -2.54
N LEU A 64 -7.95 3.63 -3.07
CA LEU A 64 -7.65 4.98 -2.63
C LEU A 64 -8.33 5.26 -1.30
N GLU A 65 -7.57 5.78 -0.36
CA GLU A 65 -8.05 6.23 0.95
C GLU A 65 -7.59 7.67 1.20
N ALA A 66 -8.30 8.41 2.04
CA ALA A 66 -7.82 9.72 2.48
C ALA A 66 -6.61 9.52 3.41
N LEU A 67 -5.56 10.35 3.22
CA LEU A 67 -4.38 10.30 4.09
C LEU A 67 -4.76 10.59 5.55
N ASN A 68 -5.62 11.57 5.76
CA ASN A 68 -6.15 11.94 7.06
C ASN A 68 -7.68 11.95 6.99
N SER A 69 -8.31 11.13 7.81
CA SER A 69 -9.76 11.07 7.99
C SER A 69 -10.09 10.97 9.47
N VAL A 70 -11.12 11.68 9.91
CA VAL A 70 -11.59 11.66 11.29
C VAL A 70 -13.10 11.51 11.31
N ASP A 71 -13.56 10.53 12.07
CA ASP A 71 -14.96 10.35 12.41
C ASP A 71 -15.25 11.05 13.73
N LEU A 72 -16.09 12.08 13.70
CA LEU A 72 -16.46 12.88 14.85
C LEU A 72 -17.69 12.30 15.52
N VAL A 73 -17.60 12.16 16.84
CA VAL A 73 -18.71 11.82 17.73
C VAL A 73 -18.97 12.99 18.69
N ALA A 74 -20.19 13.12 19.22
CA ALA A 74 -20.43 14.08 20.28
C ALA A 74 -19.80 13.60 21.60
N LYS A 75 -19.14 14.51 22.32
CA LYS A 75 -18.59 14.23 23.66
C LYS A 75 -19.67 14.15 24.73
N THR A 76 -20.75 14.93 24.54
CA THR A 76 -21.92 14.98 25.42
C THR A 76 -23.17 14.70 24.61
N SER A 77 -24.15 14.06 25.23
CA SER A 77 -25.47 13.87 24.61
C SER A 77 -26.29 15.14 24.67
N GLY A 78 -26.94 15.48 23.56
CA GLY A 78 -27.81 16.66 23.49
C GLY A 78 -28.56 16.69 22.14
N LYS A 79 -29.66 17.40 22.10
CA LYS A 79 -30.43 17.63 20.87
C LYS A 79 -29.73 18.64 19.99
N VAL A 80 -29.67 18.40 18.67
CA VAL A 80 -29.02 19.30 17.71
C VAL A 80 -29.83 20.57 17.56
N ALA A 81 -29.24 21.71 17.96
CA ALA A 81 -29.83 23.04 17.82
C ALA A 81 -29.61 23.59 16.40
N SER A 82 -28.39 23.45 15.85
CA SER A 82 -28.07 23.95 14.52
C SER A 82 -26.98 23.10 13.83
N LEU A 83 -27.06 23.02 12.50
CA LEU A 83 -26.05 22.46 11.61
C LEU A 83 -25.53 23.60 10.73
N LEU A 84 -24.21 23.79 10.71
CA LEU A 84 -23.54 24.88 9.99
C LEU A 84 -22.86 24.40 8.69
N VAL A 85 -22.76 23.07 8.50
CA VAL A 85 -22.10 22.44 7.37
C VAL A 85 -22.91 21.26 6.85
N ASP A 86 -22.70 20.92 5.58
CA ASP A 86 -23.29 19.74 4.94
C ASP A 86 -22.23 18.91 4.22
N VAL A 87 -22.63 17.74 3.71
CA VAL A 87 -21.74 16.88 2.91
C VAL A 87 -21.19 17.66 1.71
N GLY A 88 -19.89 17.58 1.49
CA GLY A 88 -19.17 18.35 0.48
C GLY A 88 -18.68 19.71 0.93
N SER A 89 -19.07 20.21 2.12
CA SER A 89 -18.57 21.47 2.67
C SER A 89 -17.08 21.38 3.01
N ARG A 90 -16.31 22.41 2.64
CA ARG A 90 -14.92 22.56 3.06
C ARG A 90 -14.89 23.19 4.45
N VAL A 91 -14.10 22.60 5.34
CA VAL A 91 -13.97 23.06 6.74
C VAL A 91 -12.51 23.22 7.13
N SER A 92 -12.25 24.16 8.03
CA SER A 92 -10.93 24.39 8.63
C SER A 92 -10.86 23.78 10.03
N ALA A 93 -9.64 23.43 10.48
CA ALA A 93 -9.44 23.00 11.85
C ALA A 93 -9.92 24.08 12.83
N GLY A 94 -10.69 23.66 13.86
CA GLY A 94 -11.33 24.57 14.84
C GLY A 94 -12.66 25.17 14.39
N GLN A 95 -13.07 25.03 13.14
CA GLN A 95 -14.36 25.51 12.64
C GLN A 95 -15.52 24.77 13.31
N THR A 96 -16.54 25.53 13.76
CA THR A 96 -17.76 24.94 14.31
C THR A 96 -18.60 24.31 13.20
N LEU A 97 -19.01 23.08 13.42
CA LEU A 97 -19.79 22.27 12.47
C LEU A 97 -21.27 22.23 12.85
N MET A 98 -21.53 22.09 14.15
CA MET A 98 -22.88 22.08 14.72
C MET A 98 -22.84 22.49 16.19
N THR A 99 -24.02 22.83 16.70
CA THR A 99 -24.25 23.11 18.12
C THR A 99 -25.39 22.27 18.67
N LEU A 100 -25.27 21.85 19.93
CA LEU A 100 -26.34 21.20 20.67
C LEU A 100 -27.16 22.23 21.47
N GLU A 101 -28.39 21.91 21.81
CA GLU A 101 -29.18 22.68 22.80
C GLU A 101 -28.43 22.65 24.13
N ALA A 102 -28.16 23.82 24.69
CA ALA A 102 -27.27 24.01 25.85
C ALA A 102 -27.73 25.06 26.84
N GLU A 103 -29.06 25.35 26.91
CA GLU A 103 -29.61 26.38 27.78
C GLU A 103 -29.27 26.13 29.26
N ASP A 104 -29.42 24.89 29.73
CA ASP A 104 -29.08 24.51 31.11
C ASP A 104 -27.59 24.64 31.40
N LEU A 105 -26.73 24.31 30.45
CA LEU A 105 -25.29 24.43 30.59
C LEU A 105 -24.84 25.90 30.55
N ALA A 106 -25.48 26.73 29.74
CA ALA A 106 -25.24 28.16 29.73
C ALA A 106 -25.64 28.80 31.07
N ALA A 107 -26.79 28.42 31.64
CA ALA A 107 -27.21 28.87 32.96
C ALA A 107 -26.22 28.40 34.05
N ALA A 108 -25.69 27.19 33.97
CA ALA A 108 -24.66 26.69 34.88
C ALA A 108 -23.36 27.48 34.81
N VAL A 109 -22.92 27.92 33.61
CA VAL A 109 -21.77 28.80 33.43
C VAL A 109 -22.04 30.14 34.11
N ALA A 110 -23.19 30.78 33.82
CA ALA A 110 -23.55 32.07 34.44
C ALA A 110 -23.59 32.00 35.99
N SER A 111 -24.11 30.91 36.54
CA SER A 111 -24.10 30.67 38.00
C SER A 111 -22.67 30.54 38.56
N ALA A 112 -21.80 29.83 37.89
CA ALA A 112 -20.40 29.65 38.28
C ALA A 112 -19.61 30.99 38.19
N GLU A 113 -19.90 31.81 37.18
CA GLU A 113 -19.33 33.16 37.03
C GLU A 113 -19.72 34.07 38.22
N ALA A 114 -21.01 34.08 38.60
CA ALA A 114 -21.48 34.85 39.76
C ALA A 114 -20.81 34.40 41.08
N ASN A 115 -20.65 33.06 41.25
CA ASN A 115 -19.95 32.50 42.43
C ASN A 115 -18.46 32.88 42.45
N LEU A 116 -17.80 32.89 41.29
CA LEU A 116 -16.41 33.35 41.18
C LEU A 116 -16.27 34.82 41.57
N GLU A 117 -17.17 35.67 41.10
CA GLU A 117 -17.14 37.11 41.44
C GLU A 117 -17.34 37.32 42.93
N ALA A 118 -18.28 36.64 43.59
CA ALA A 118 -18.47 36.69 45.04
C ALA A 118 -17.22 36.24 45.82
N ALA A 119 -16.58 35.15 45.37
CA ALA A 119 -15.34 34.65 45.97
C ALA A 119 -14.18 35.63 45.78
N LYS A 120 -14.11 36.32 44.65
CA LYS A 120 -13.10 37.35 44.34
C LYS A 120 -13.24 38.56 45.24
N VAL A 121 -14.46 39.11 45.41
CA VAL A 121 -14.75 40.19 46.32
C VAL A 121 -14.33 39.83 47.76
N THR A 122 -14.64 38.62 48.22
CA THR A 122 -14.26 38.12 49.53
C THR A 122 -12.74 38.03 49.69
N TYR A 123 -12.05 37.55 48.67
CA TYR A 123 -10.59 37.47 48.64
C TYR A 123 -9.94 38.84 48.71
N ASP A 124 -10.40 39.80 47.89
CA ASP A 124 -9.86 41.17 47.86
C ASP A 124 -10.02 41.89 49.18
N LEU A 125 -11.18 41.71 49.85
CA LEU A 125 -11.42 42.21 51.16
C LEU A 125 -10.49 41.57 52.21
N SER A 126 -10.33 40.26 52.17
CA SER A 126 -9.44 39.52 53.07
C SER A 126 -7.97 39.85 52.84
N LEU A 127 -7.54 40.07 51.60
CA LEU A 127 -6.21 40.56 51.27
C LEU A 127 -5.92 41.92 51.85
N SER A 128 -6.86 42.89 51.73
CA SER A 128 -6.72 44.19 52.29
C SER A 128 -6.64 44.15 53.82
N LYS A 129 -7.43 43.29 54.47
CA LYS A 129 -7.34 43.06 55.93
C LYS A 129 -5.99 42.42 56.29
N TYR A 130 -5.51 41.42 55.56
CA TYR A 130 -4.22 40.77 55.78
C TYR A 130 -3.05 41.73 55.67
N GLN A 131 -3.07 42.66 54.69
CA GLN A 131 -2.04 43.69 54.53
C GLN A 131 -1.99 44.63 55.72
N ARG A 132 -3.16 45.17 56.20
CA ARG A 132 -3.25 45.99 57.41
C ARG A 132 -2.80 45.22 58.66
N GLY A 133 -3.20 43.95 58.82
CA GLY A 133 -2.74 43.07 59.90
C GLY A 133 -1.24 42.94 59.97
N LYS A 134 -0.62 42.81 58.77
CA LYS A 134 0.85 42.68 58.61
C LYS A 134 1.55 44.00 59.13
N GLU A 135 1.02 45.16 58.80
CA GLU A 135 1.54 46.45 59.29
C GLU A 135 1.40 46.54 60.79
N LEU A 136 0.22 46.19 61.37
CA LEU A 136 -0.02 46.16 62.78
C LEU A 136 0.92 45.24 63.57
N LYS A 137 1.20 44.07 62.99
CA LYS A 137 2.15 43.13 63.58
C LYS A 137 3.59 43.64 63.52
N GLN A 138 4.00 44.27 62.42
CA GLN A 138 5.31 44.94 62.32
C GLN A 138 5.49 46.07 63.32
N ALA A 139 4.39 46.79 63.68
CA ALA A 139 4.35 47.79 64.67
C ALA A 139 4.17 47.25 66.14
N GLU A 140 4.25 45.87 66.29
CA GLU A 140 4.03 45.21 67.60
C GLU A 140 2.67 45.48 68.24
N ALA A 141 1.68 45.97 67.48
CA ALA A 141 0.36 46.36 67.98
C ALA A 141 -0.59 45.16 68.17
N ILE A 142 -0.26 43.98 67.62
CA ILE A 142 -0.99 42.70 67.76
C ILE A 142 -0.07 41.56 68.00
N SER A 143 -0.55 40.46 68.62
CA SER A 143 0.21 39.26 68.89
C SER A 143 0.38 38.43 67.62
N GLN A 144 1.37 37.50 67.59
CA GLN A 144 1.55 36.53 66.49
C GLN A 144 0.31 35.63 66.29
N SER A 145 -0.30 35.18 67.41
CA SER A 145 -1.52 34.38 67.39
C SER A 145 -2.71 35.11 66.78
N ASP A 146 -2.92 36.36 67.17
CA ASP A 146 -3.98 37.23 66.62
C ASP A 146 -3.79 37.41 65.11
N PHE A 147 -2.55 37.67 64.67
CA PHE A 147 -2.28 37.85 63.27
C PHE A 147 -2.59 36.54 62.47
N GLU A 148 -2.13 35.40 62.94
CA GLU A 148 -2.35 34.12 62.28
C GLU A 148 -3.85 33.75 62.25
N GLU A 149 -4.57 33.92 63.31
CA GLU A 149 -5.98 33.53 63.43
C GLU A 149 -6.92 34.50 62.69
N ASN A 150 -6.78 35.78 62.85
CA ASN A 150 -7.77 36.76 62.39
C ASN A 150 -7.43 37.35 61.01
N TYR A 151 -6.17 37.35 60.61
CA TYR A 151 -5.76 37.97 59.32
C TYR A 151 -5.24 36.94 58.32
N GLU A 152 -4.24 36.14 58.70
CA GLU A 152 -3.62 35.20 57.79
C GLU A 152 -4.54 34.00 57.45
N GLY A 153 -5.19 33.44 58.49
CA GLY A 153 -6.11 32.31 58.32
C GLY A 153 -7.32 32.67 57.44
N ALA A 154 -7.88 33.89 57.67
CA ALA A 154 -8.98 34.40 56.87
C ALA A 154 -8.58 34.63 55.41
N TYR A 155 -7.38 35.18 55.16
CA TYR A 155 -6.83 35.38 53.83
C TYR A 155 -6.60 34.03 53.10
N ARG A 156 -5.96 33.08 53.77
CA ARG A 156 -5.71 31.72 53.22
C ARG A 156 -7.03 31.03 52.89
N LYS A 157 -8.05 31.14 53.74
CA LYS A 157 -9.37 30.56 53.48
C LYS A 157 -10.05 31.23 52.27
N ALA A 158 -9.99 32.53 52.16
CA ALA A 158 -10.55 33.26 51.03
C ALA A 158 -9.81 32.94 49.72
N ALA A 159 -8.47 32.81 49.77
CA ALA A 159 -7.66 32.38 48.62
C ALA A 159 -8.03 30.98 48.15
N ALA A 160 -8.24 30.03 49.05
CA ALA A 160 -8.68 28.68 48.73
C ALA A 160 -10.09 28.66 48.11
N ALA A 161 -11.02 29.50 48.64
CA ALA A 161 -12.38 29.63 48.10
C ALA A 161 -12.38 30.24 46.70
N LEU A 162 -11.56 31.23 46.41
CA LEU A 162 -11.38 31.82 45.09
C LEU A 162 -10.88 30.75 44.09
N LYS A 163 -9.85 30.01 44.47
CA LYS A 163 -9.32 28.90 43.62
C LYS A 163 -10.38 27.83 43.34
N SER A 164 -11.21 27.49 44.34
CA SER A 164 -12.30 26.53 44.16
C SER A 164 -13.36 27.05 43.17
N ALA A 165 -13.75 28.32 43.29
CA ALA A 165 -14.71 28.93 42.37
C ALA A 165 -14.18 29.05 40.94
N GLN A 166 -12.88 29.35 40.77
CA GLN A 166 -12.22 29.33 39.46
C GLN A 166 -12.28 27.92 38.81
N ALA A 167 -12.00 26.89 39.61
CA ALA A 167 -12.07 25.50 39.10
C ALA A 167 -13.52 25.11 38.74
N ALA A 168 -14.52 25.54 39.51
CA ALA A 168 -15.92 25.27 39.21
C ALA A 168 -16.38 25.96 37.91
N LEU A 169 -15.96 27.22 37.68
CA LEU A 169 -16.24 27.91 36.42
C LEU A 169 -15.57 27.19 35.23
N ALA A 170 -14.29 26.85 35.34
CA ALA A 170 -13.58 26.11 34.28
C ALA A 170 -14.28 24.80 33.92
N GLN A 171 -14.80 24.06 34.90
CA GLN A 171 -15.57 22.85 34.70
C GLN A 171 -16.89 23.11 33.96
N SER A 172 -17.67 24.12 34.37
CA SER A 172 -18.92 24.47 33.69
C SER A 172 -18.69 24.91 32.26
N GLN A 173 -17.66 25.73 32.03
CA GLN A 173 -17.25 26.18 30.69
C GLN A 173 -16.84 25.01 29.79
N ALA A 174 -16.08 24.03 30.31
CA ALA A 174 -15.69 22.84 29.55
C ALA A 174 -16.91 22.06 29.10
N ARG A 175 -17.89 21.84 29.99
CA ARG A 175 -19.15 21.13 29.63
C ARG A 175 -19.96 21.90 28.58
N TYR A 176 -20.04 23.20 28.69
CA TYR A 176 -20.68 24.05 27.68
C TYR A 176 -19.94 23.99 26.34
N ASN A 177 -18.61 24.06 26.34
CA ASN A 177 -17.82 23.97 25.15
C ASN A 177 -17.97 22.59 24.43
N ASP A 178 -18.22 21.52 25.16
CA ASP A 178 -18.46 20.19 24.62
C ASP A 178 -19.78 20.10 23.82
N THR A 179 -20.68 21.07 23.92
CA THR A 179 -21.89 21.19 23.09
C THR A 179 -21.61 21.79 21.71
N ILE A 180 -20.46 22.41 21.53
CA ILE A 180 -20.03 23.01 20.26
C ILE A 180 -19.08 22.07 19.57
N ILE A 181 -19.58 21.35 18.57
CA ILE A 181 -18.80 20.37 17.83
C ILE A 181 -17.98 21.09 16.76
N LYS A 182 -16.64 20.96 16.86
CA LYS A 182 -15.68 21.59 15.95
C LYS A 182 -14.88 20.54 15.19
N SER A 183 -14.42 20.91 13.99
CA SER A 183 -13.52 20.07 13.22
C SER A 183 -12.11 20.05 13.83
N PRO A 184 -11.49 18.88 14.08
CA PRO A 184 -10.11 18.80 14.53
C PRO A 184 -9.10 18.96 13.39
N ILE A 185 -9.52 18.78 12.12
CA ILE A 185 -8.67 18.86 10.94
C ILE A 185 -9.31 19.78 9.88
N SER A 186 -8.49 20.28 8.98
CA SER A 186 -8.98 20.92 7.75
C SER A 186 -9.23 19.84 6.69
N GLY A 187 -10.36 19.95 5.98
CA GLY A 187 -10.75 18.95 4.98
C GLY A 187 -12.14 19.19 4.40
N ILE A 188 -12.74 18.14 3.91
CA ILE A 188 -14.10 18.13 3.33
C ILE A 188 -14.96 17.18 4.17
N VAL A 189 -16.18 17.58 4.45
CA VAL A 189 -17.19 16.72 5.09
C VAL A 189 -17.61 15.65 4.09
N THR A 190 -17.25 14.40 4.39
CA THR A 190 -17.53 13.25 3.50
C THR A 190 -18.81 12.52 3.88
N ALA A 191 -19.22 12.60 5.17
CA ALA A 191 -20.48 12.06 5.64
C ALA A 191 -21.06 12.94 6.76
N ARG A 192 -22.40 12.99 6.84
CA ARG A 192 -23.19 13.61 7.90
C ARG A 192 -24.33 12.67 8.25
N ASN A 193 -24.31 12.18 9.49
CA ASN A 193 -25.25 11.13 9.94
C ASN A 193 -26.21 11.66 11.02
N ILE A 194 -26.49 12.95 11.02
CA ILE A 194 -27.39 13.58 11.99
C ILE A 194 -28.14 14.76 11.36
N ASN A 195 -29.35 15.03 11.85
CA ASN A 195 -30.19 16.16 11.43
C ASN A 195 -30.50 17.08 12.61
N VAL A 196 -30.94 18.31 12.30
CA VAL A 196 -31.42 19.26 13.31
C VAL A 196 -32.61 18.66 14.06
N GLY A 197 -32.62 18.77 15.36
CA GLY A 197 -33.63 18.22 16.24
C GLY A 197 -33.42 16.77 16.67
N GLU A 198 -32.46 16.05 16.11
CA GLU A 198 -32.09 14.69 16.52
C GLU A 198 -31.18 14.71 17.76
N LEU A 199 -31.15 13.61 18.49
CA LEU A 199 -30.30 13.44 19.66
C LEU A 199 -28.89 12.98 19.24
N ALA A 200 -27.89 13.81 19.44
CA ALA A 200 -26.49 13.44 19.28
C ALA A 200 -25.98 12.68 20.51
N GLY A 201 -25.06 11.75 20.30
CA GLY A 201 -24.40 10.97 21.35
C GLY A 201 -23.02 10.48 20.96
N SER A 202 -22.35 9.79 21.87
CA SER A 202 -20.97 9.31 21.69
C SER A 202 -20.87 7.95 20.98
N SER A 203 -22.00 7.28 20.70
CA SER A 203 -22.01 5.92 20.18
C SER A 203 -21.89 5.81 18.67
N SER A 204 -22.18 6.87 17.93
CA SER A 204 -22.16 6.86 16.45
C SER A 204 -21.48 8.10 15.89
N PRO A 205 -20.71 7.96 14.82
CA PRO A 205 -20.13 9.10 14.12
C PRO A 205 -21.21 10.04 13.58
N ILE A 206 -21.04 11.33 13.85
CA ILE A 206 -21.94 12.41 13.41
C ILE A 206 -21.46 12.98 12.08
N PHE A 207 -20.15 13.23 11.99
CA PHE A 207 -19.50 13.71 10.79
C PHE A 207 -18.27 12.85 10.50
N SER A 208 -18.02 12.62 9.22
CA SER A 208 -16.73 12.14 8.72
C SER A 208 -16.07 13.28 7.93
N ILE A 209 -14.84 13.62 8.28
CA ILE A 209 -14.08 14.69 7.63
C ILE A 209 -12.78 14.10 7.11
N SER A 210 -12.49 14.33 5.84
CA SER A 210 -11.30 13.82 5.19
C SER A 210 -10.53 14.93 4.48
N ASN A 211 -9.21 14.91 4.62
CA ASN A 211 -8.36 15.74 3.76
C ASN A 211 -8.19 15.02 2.43
N LEU A 212 -8.69 15.63 1.36
CA LEU A 212 -8.65 15.07 0.01
C LEU A 212 -7.53 15.64 -0.86
N ASP A 213 -6.70 16.57 -0.36
CA ASP A 213 -5.56 17.14 -1.12
C ASP A 213 -4.49 16.08 -1.39
N LYS A 214 -4.40 15.10 -0.50
CA LYS A 214 -3.51 13.94 -0.59
C LYS A 214 -4.28 12.66 -0.29
N LEU A 215 -4.10 11.68 -1.13
CA LEU A 215 -4.67 10.36 -0.97
C LEU A 215 -3.56 9.32 -0.86
N VAL A 216 -3.89 8.18 -0.29
CA VAL A 216 -3.00 7.02 -0.25
C VAL A 216 -3.66 5.84 -0.96
N VAL A 217 -2.88 5.12 -1.75
CA VAL A 217 -3.25 3.80 -2.22
C VAL A 217 -2.72 2.80 -1.23
N LEU A 218 -3.61 2.01 -0.66
CA LEU A 218 -3.24 0.87 0.17
C LEU A 218 -3.14 -0.36 -0.72
N VAL A 219 -1.94 -0.91 -0.85
CA VAL A 219 -1.69 -2.16 -1.57
C VAL A 219 -1.11 -3.21 -0.64
N ASN A 220 -1.50 -4.45 -0.86
CA ASN A 220 -1.02 -5.58 -0.07
C ASN A 220 -0.07 -6.41 -0.93
N VAL A 221 1.15 -6.60 -0.45
CA VAL A 221 2.19 -7.39 -1.13
C VAL A 221 2.57 -8.61 -0.32
N ASN A 222 2.97 -9.67 -0.99
CA ASN A 222 3.45 -10.88 -0.32
C ASN A 222 4.91 -10.72 0.15
N GLU A 223 5.39 -11.69 0.94
CA GLU A 223 6.75 -11.71 1.50
C GLU A 223 7.86 -11.62 0.44
N GLN A 224 7.65 -12.25 -0.74
CA GLN A 224 8.65 -12.23 -1.83
C GLN A 224 8.72 -10.87 -2.52
N GLN A 225 7.67 -10.09 -2.45
CA GLN A 225 7.53 -8.82 -3.14
C GLN A 225 7.90 -7.61 -2.24
N VAL A 226 7.67 -7.70 -0.93
CA VAL A 226 7.84 -6.56 -0.01
C VAL A 226 9.25 -5.98 -0.07
N ASN A 227 10.27 -6.83 -0.18
CA ASN A 227 11.67 -6.40 -0.26
C ASN A 227 12.06 -5.71 -1.59
N LYS A 228 11.16 -5.70 -2.58
CA LYS A 228 11.36 -4.99 -3.84
C LYS A 228 10.96 -3.52 -3.76
N PHE A 229 10.26 -3.12 -2.70
CA PHE A 229 9.84 -1.75 -2.46
C PHE A 229 10.77 -1.05 -1.48
N ALA A 230 10.97 0.25 -1.69
CA ALA A 230 11.69 1.11 -0.77
C ALA A 230 10.88 2.38 -0.48
N GLU A 231 10.97 2.90 0.75
CA GLU A 231 10.39 4.19 1.09
C GLU A 231 11.02 5.30 0.24
N GLY A 232 10.21 6.24 -0.20
CA GLY A 232 10.62 7.30 -1.15
C GLY A 232 10.61 6.87 -2.61
N GLN A 233 10.40 5.59 -2.93
CA GLN A 233 10.33 5.11 -4.31
C GLN A 233 9.13 5.69 -5.04
N LYS A 234 9.35 6.17 -6.27
CA LYS A 234 8.28 6.60 -7.16
C LYS A 234 7.73 5.41 -7.93
N VAL A 235 6.41 5.32 -7.97
CA VAL A 235 5.67 4.28 -8.71
C VAL A 235 4.57 4.93 -9.55
N ALA A 236 4.24 4.30 -10.66
CA ALA A 236 3.11 4.74 -11.48
C ALA A 236 1.82 4.15 -10.94
N VAL A 237 0.81 4.98 -10.75
CA VAL A 237 -0.51 4.56 -10.23
C VAL A 237 -1.58 4.90 -11.27
N LYS A 238 -2.23 3.89 -11.78
CA LYS A 238 -3.31 4.04 -12.74
C LYS A 238 -4.66 3.98 -12.04
N VAL A 239 -5.46 5.04 -12.22
CA VAL A 239 -6.85 5.12 -11.74
C VAL A 239 -7.73 5.26 -12.97
N SER A 240 -8.12 4.13 -13.54
CA SER A 240 -8.81 4.07 -14.85
C SER A 240 -10.15 4.83 -14.89
N ALA A 241 -10.78 5.00 -13.71
CA ALA A 241 -11.99 5.79 -13.57
C ALA A 241 -11.80 7.30 -13.81
N VAL A 242 -10.55 7.81 -13.70
CA VAL A 242 -10.25 9.25 -13.77
C VAL A 242 -9.38 9.58 -14.98
N SER A 243 -8.36 8.77 -15.28
CA SER A 243 -7.40 9.04 -16.35
C SER A 243 -6.81 7.78 -16.93
N GLN A 244 -6.53 7.79 -18.24
CA GLN A 244 -5.74 6.74 -18.90
C GLN A 244 -4.25 6.90 -18.61
N ASN A 245 -3.78 8.11 -18.34
CA ASN A 245 -2.41 8.38 -17.95
C ASN A 245 -2.23 8.07 -16.46
N PRO A 246 -1.15 7.38 -16.08
CA PRO A 246 -0.87 7.08 -14.69
C PRO A 246 -0.49 8.35 -13.91
N PHE A 247 -0.88 8.38 -12.65
CA PHE A 247 -0.42 9.35 -11.65
C PHE A 247 0.92 8.90 -11.08
N THR A 248 1.72 9.83 -10.61
CA THR A 248 2.97 9.52 -9.88
C THR A 248 2.65 9.37 -8.40
N GLY A 249 2.86 8.18 -7.86
CA GLY A 249 2.78 7.90 -6.43
C GLY A 249 4.16 7.79 -5.80
N ILE A 250 4.25 8.05 -4.50
CA ILE A 250 5.47 7.90 -3.69
C ILE A 250 5.17 6.89 -2.58
N VAL A 251 6.00 5.86 -2.45
CA VAL A 251 5.93 4.90 -1.33
C VAL A 251 6.31 5.64 -0.05
N THR A 252 5.36 5.81 0.86
CA THR A 252 5.58 6.53 2.13
C THR A 252 5.76 5.61 3.32
N ASN A 253 5.20 4.41 3.26
CA ASN A 253 5.30 3.47 4.36
C ASN A 253 5.20 2.03 3.85
N ILE A 254 6.04 1.17 4.39
CA ILE A 254 6.05 -0.28 4.18
C ILE A 254 5.89 -0.92 5.55
N ALA A 255 4.84 -1.70 5.73
CA ALA A 255 4.60 -2.37 7.02
C ALA A 255 5.74 -3.33 7.35
N LEU A 256 6.25 -3.24 8.58
CA LEU A 256 7.33 -4.11 9.09
C LEU A 256 6.83 -5.51 9.49
N ALA A 257 5.51 -5.68 9.63
CA ALA A 257 4.87 -6.95 9.93
C ALA A 257 3.73 -7.22 8.96
N ALA A 258 3.53 -8.47 8.61
CA ALA A 258 2.40 -8.89 7.79
C ALA A 258 1.09 -8.76 8.58
N ASP A 259 0.03 -8.34 7.91
CA ASP A 259 -1.33 -8.44 8.45
C ASP A 259 -1.69 -9.93 8.61
N PRO A 260 -2.04 -10.38 9.83
CA PRO A 260 -2.29 -11.81 10.10
C PRO A 260 -3.51 -12.36 9.37
N LYS A 261 -4.48 -11.52 9.01
CA LYS A 261 -5.69 -11.92 8.29
C LYS A 261 -5.43 -12.03 6.79
N LEU A 262 -4.68 -11.07 6.23
CA LEU A 262 -4.39 -11.00 4.80
C LEU A 262 -3.13 -11.78 4.42
N LYS A 263 -2.27 -12.13 5.40
CA LYS A 263 -0.93 -12.74 5.19
C LYS A 263 -0.10 -11.95 4.17
N ALA A 264 -0.20 -10.65 4.23
CA ALA A 264 0.41 -9.72 3.29
C ALA A 264 0.93 -8.49 4.03
N TYR A 265 1.86 -7.79 3.43
CA TYR A 265 2.45 -6.56 3.95
C TYR A 265 1.76 -5.36 3.31
N PRO A 266 1.01 -4.54 4.08
CA PRO A 266 0.44 -3.31 3.56
C PRO A 266 1.53 -2.30 3.20
N ILE A 267 1.43 -1.71 2.01
CA ILE A 267 2.26 -0.61 1.54
C ILE A 267 1.36 0.59 1.28
N LYS A 268 1.75 1.76 1.78
CA LYS A 268 1.06 3.03 1.53
C LYS A 268 1.80 3.83 0.47
N ILE A 269 1.08 4.22 -0.55
CA ILE A 269 1.59 5.01 -1.68
C ILE A 269 0.81 6.31 -1.72
N GLU A 270 1.48 7.42 -1.45
CA GLU A 270 0.87 8.75 -1.43
C GLU A 270 0.76 9.32 -2.85
N LEU A 271 -0.37 9.98 -3.12
CA LEU A 271 -0.71 10.65 -4.35
C LEU A 271 -1.15 12.08 -4.07
N ASP A 272 -0.65 13.03 -4.84
CA ASP A 272 -1.18 14.39 -4.85
C ASP A 272 -2.53 14.42 -5.59
N ASN A 273 -3.50 15.14 -5.01
CA ASN A 273 -4.86 15.26 -5.54
C ASN A 273 -5.39 16.69 -5.46
N LYS A 274 -4.57 17.66 -5.85
CA LYS A 274 -4.90 19.11 -5.78
C LYS A 274 -6.18 19.47 -6.55
N ASP A 275 -6.45 18.73 -7.62
CA ASP A 275 -7.65 18.92 -8.45
C ASP A 275 -8.89 18.22 -7.90
N HIS A 276 -8.79 17.48 -6.81
CA HIS A 276 -9.87 16.68 -6.18
C HIS A 276 -10.61 15.72 -7.14
N LYS A 277 -9.93 15.28 -8.22
CA LYS A 277 -10.49 14.31 -9.18
C LYS A 277 -10.48 12.89 -8.63
N LEU A 278 -9.47 12.55 -7.84
CA LEU A 278 -9.39 11.27 -7.14
C LEU A 278 -10.28 11.31 -5.91
N LYS A 279 -11.02 10.23 -5.66
CA LYS A 279 -11.92 10.11 -4.52
C LYS A 279 -11.58 8.86 -3.70
N PRO A 280 -11.66 8.92 -2.37
CA PRO A 280 -11.58 7.72 -1.54
C PRO A 280 -12.56 6.64 -2.01
N GLY A 281 -12.15 5.37 -1.92
CA GLY A 281 -12.93 4.23 -2.40
C GLY A 281 -12.72 3.88 -3.88
N MET A 282 -12.03 4.72 -4.67
CA MET A 282 -11.69 4.36 -6.05
C MET A 282 -10.63 3.27 -6.09
N PHE A 283 -10.75 2.37 -7.08
CA PHE A 283 -9.77 1.33 -7.37
C PHE A 283 -8.57 1.93 -8.09
N ALA A 284 -7.38 1.49 -7.70
CA ALA A 284 -6.12 1.89 -8.28
C ALA A 284 -5.22 0.68 -8.60
N GLU A 285 -4.52 0.74 -9.71
CA GLU A 285 -3.50 -0.21 -10.11
C GLU A 285 -2.12 0.44 -9.96
N VAL A 286 -1.28 -0.13 -9.13
CA VAL A 286 0.10 0.30 -8.95
C VAL A 286 0.97 -0.50 -9.91
N LEU A 287 1.61 0.21 -10.82
CA LEU A 287 2.55 -0.36 -11.79
C LEU A 287 3.96 -0.19 -11.24
N TRP A 288 4.53 -1.29 -10.81
CA TRP A 288 5.91 -1.33 -10.35
C TRP A 288 6.80 -1.86 -11.47
N GLU A 289 7.85 -1.15 -11.80
CA GLU A 289 8.85 -1.55 -12.77
C GLU A 289 10.24 -1.46 -12.14
N ASN A 290 11.05 -2.47 -12.38
CA ASN A 290 12.44 -2.49 -11.99
C ASN A 290 13.31 -2.92 -13.17
N GLU A 291 14.45 -2.28 -13.35
CA GLU A 291 15.43 -2.65 -14.36
C GLU A 291 16.55 -3.44 -13.68
N LEU A 292 16.62 -4.70 -14.01
CA LEU A 292 17.70 -5.61 -13.56
C LEU A 292 18.80 -5.63 -14.61
N LYS A 293 19.97 -5.09 -14.25
CA LYS A 293 21.20 -5.30 -15.05
C LYS A 293 21.70 -6.72 -14.80
N THR A 294 21.68 -7.55 -15.83
CA THR A 294 21.97 -8.98 -15.67
C THR A 294 22.43 -9.59 -16.99
N LEU A 295 22.90 -10.81 -16.93
CA LEU A 295 23.17 -11.60 -18.14
C LEU A 295 21.90 -12.10 -18.75
N LEU A 296 21.71 -11.84 -20.04
CA LEU A 296 20.55 -12.25 -20.81
C LEU A 296 20.97 -13.25 -21.88
N ILE A 297 20.15 -14.28 -22.07
CA ILE A 297 20.21 -15.20 -23.18
C ILE A 297 18.82 -15.39 -23.79
N PRO A 298 18.70 -15.75 -25.07
CA PRO A 298 17.41 -16.13 -25.63
C PRO A 298 16.78 -17.27 -24.85
N ARG A 299 15.47 -17.18 -24.59
CA ARG A 299 14.74 -18.21 -23.85
C ARG A 299 14.85 -19.58 -24.49
N GLU A 300 14.97 -19.64 -25.85
CA GLU A 300 15.13 -20.85 -26.64
C GLU A 300 16.49 -21.55 -26.45
N ALA A 301 17.45 -20.87 -25.75
CA ALA A 301 18.75 -21.48 -25.42
C ALA A 301 18.71 -22.26 -24.10
N VAL A 302 17.60 -22.24 -23.35
CA VAL A 302 17.47 -22.94 -22.08
C VAL A 302 16.60 -24.16 -22.20
N LEU A 303 17.14 -25.29 -21.80
CA LEU A 303 16.41 -26.56 -21.66
C LEU A 303 16.10 -26.75 -20.16
N SER A 304 14.82 -26.74 -19.83
CA SER A 304 14.35 -26.97 -18.44
C SER A 304 13.79 -28.37 -18.33
N GLN A 305 14.40 -29.21 -17.51
CA GLN A 305 14.01 -30.60 -17.29
C GLN A 305 14.11 -30.93 -15.80
N ASP A 306 13.08 -31.50 -15.20
CA ASP A 306 13.03 -31.89 -13.77
C ASP A 306 13.39 -30.78 -12.80
N GLY A 307 12.96 -29.53 -13.08
CA GLY A 307 13.22 -28.35 -12.24
C GLY A 307 14.65 -27.82 -12.31
N LYS A 308 15.49 -28.38 -13.19
CA LYS A 308 16.85 -27.90 -13.45
C LYS A 308 16.91 -27.27 -14.83
N SER A 309 17.60 -26.13 -14.92
CA SER A 309 17.84 -25.45 -16.19
C SER A 309 19.27 -25.70 -16.63
N LYS A 310 19.42 -26.08 -17.91
CA LYS A 310 20.70 -26.30 -18.56
C LYS A 310 20.77 -25.60 -19.91
N VAL A 311 21.97 -25.22 -20.30
CA VAL A 311 22.29 -24.62 -21.59
C VAL A 311 23.41 -25.39 -22.25
N PHE A 312 23.50 -25.31 -23.59
CA PHE A 312 24.62 -25.82 -24.36
C PHE A 312 25.49 -24.64 -24.80
N ILE A 313 26.76 -24.69 -24.42
CA ILE A 313 27.75 -23.68 -24.76
C ILE A 313 28.58 -24.20 -25.90
N LEU A 314 28.89 -23.34 -26.85
CA LEU A 314 29.82 -23.67 -27.93
C LEU A 314 31.23 -23.19 -27.55
N ASP A 315 32.12 -24.16 -27.34
CA ASP A 315 33.53 -23.90 -27.05
C ASP A 315 34.42 -24.54 -28.16
N HIS A 316 35.05 -23.67 -28.96
CA HIS A 316 35.91 -24.11 -30.09
C HIS A 316 35.28 -25.17 -31.02
N GLY A 317 33.96 -25.05 -31.31
CA GLY A 317 33.22 -25.95 -32.17
C GLY A 317 32.76 -27.25 -31.48
N VAL A 318 32.90 -27.36 -30.16
CA VAL A 318 32.44 -28.47 -29.34
C VAL A 318 31.33 -28.02 -28.41
N VAL A 319 30.25 -28.76 -28.34
CA VAL A 319 29.12 -28.55 -27.45
C VAL A 319 29.51 -28.94 -26.02
N LYS A 320 29.29 -28.05 -25.06
CA LYS A 320 29.43 -28.34 -23.62
C LYS A 320 28.12 -28.11 -22.93
N GLU A 321 27.59 -29.13 -22.25
CA GLU A 321 26.42 -28.97 -21.39
C GLU A 321 26.82 -28.28 -20.10
N ARG A 322 26.06 -27.23 -19.70
CA ARG A 322 26.28 -26.52 -18.46
C ARG A 322 24.97 -26.25 -17.72
N GLN A 323 24.95 -26.59 -16.46
CA GLN A 323 23.83 -26.26 -15.59
C GLN A 323 23.86 -24.76 -15.25
N VAL A 324 22.70 -24.08 -15.31
CA VAL A 324 22.56 -22.67 -15.04
C VAL A 324 21.40 -22.43 -14.08
N GLN A 325 21.47 -21.31 -13.35
CA GLN A 325 20.32 -20.81 -12.62
C GLN A 325 19.70 -19.68 -13.44
N THR A 326 18.40 -19.77 -13.66
CA THR A 326 17.63 -18.78 -14.42
C THR A 326 16.70 -18.02 -13.52
N GLY A 327 16.43 -16.75 -13.86
CA GLY A 327 15.52 -15.85 -13.15
C GLY A 327 14.32 -15.45 -14.01
N ALA A 328 13.93 -14.17 -13.92
CA ALA A 328 12.81 -13.62 -14.69
C ALA A 328 13.06 -13.69 -16.21
N ALA A 329 11.97 -13.69 -16.99
CA ALA A 329 12.00 -13.70 -18.45
C ALA A 329 11.03 -12.65 -19.02
N ASP A 330 11.36 -12.06 -20.19
CA ASP A 330 10.54 -11.04 -20.86
C ASP A 330 9.80 -11.56 -22.11
N GLY A 331 9.73 -12.87 -22.27
CA GLY A 331 9.14 -13.53 -23.45
C GLY A 331 10.15 -13.86 -24.55
N LYS A 332 11.18 -13.05 -24.78
CA LYS A 332 12.28 -13.34 -25.74
C LYS A 332 13.54 -13.79 -25.02
N ASN A 333 13.89 -13.14 -23.92
CA ASN A 333 15.12 -13.38 -23.17
C ASN A 333 14.82 -13.90 -21.77
N ILE A 334 15.77 -14.60 -21.20
CA ILE A 334 15.75 -15.06 -19.82
C ILE A 334 17.02 -14.60 -19.11
N VAL A 335 16.85 -14.20 -17.86
CA VAL A 335 17.95 -13.83 -16.96
C VAL A 335 18.73 -15.08 -16.57
N VAL A 336 20.04 -15.01 -16.60
CA VAL A 336 20.92 -16.01 -16.00
C VAL A 336 21.59 -15.41 -14.77
N THR A 337 21.25 -15.97 -13.61
CA THR A 337 21.78 -15.53 -12.32
C THR A 337 23.12 -16.18 -11.96
N SER A 338 23.38 -17.39 -12.48
CA SER A 338 24.67 -18.08 -12.31
C SER A 338 24.89 -19.13 -13.38
N GLY A 339 26.16 -19.45 -13.65
CA GLY A 339 26.56 -20.51 -14.55
C GLY A 339 27.05 -20.06 -15.93
N LEU A 340 26.91 -18.78 -16.30
CA LEU A 340 27.43 -18.21 -17.56
C LEU A 340 28.25 -16.96 -17.31
N SER A 341 29.13 -16.66 -18.25
CA SER A 341 29.92 -15.43 -18.31
C SER A 341 29.56 -14.59 -19.53
N LYS A 342 29.71 -13.27 -19.42
CA LYS A 342 29.51 -12.36 -20.56
C LYS A 342 30.40 -12.76 -21.73
N GLY A 343 29.81 -12.82 -22.93
CA GLY A 343 30.53 -13.11 -24.17
C GLY A 343 30.58 -14.60 -24.54
N GLU A 344 30.17 -15.51 -23.65
CA GLU A 344 30.04 -16.92 -24.01
C GLU A 344 28.99 -17.13 -25.10
N GLN A 345 29.16 -18.13 -25.94
CA GLN A 345 28.22 -18.48 -27.00
C GLN A 345 27.32 -19.61 -26.52
N VAL A 346 26.02 -19.39 -26.48
CA VAL A 346 25.00 -20.41 -26.18
C VAL A 346 24.29 -20.84 -27.44
N ILE A 347 23.97 -22.12 -27.55
CA ILE A 347 23.24 -22.69 -28.68
C ILE A 347 21.74 -22.42 -28.50
N VAL A 348 21.09 -22.02 -29.60
CA VAL A 348 19.67 -21.66 -29.62
C VAL A 348 18.89 -22.62 -30.52
N GLY A 349 17.79 -23.15 -30.00
CA GLY A 349 16.89 -24.06 -30.75
C GLY A 349 17.43 -25.49 -30.90
N ASN A 350 16.53 -26.45 -31.12
CA ASN A 350 16.81 -27.88 -31.32
C ASN A 350 17.74 -28.52 -30.27
N LEU A 351 17.61 -28.11 -29.02
CA LEU A 351 18.49 -28.53 -27.91
C LEU A 351 18.39 -30.02 -27.58
N ASP A 352 17.25 -30.67 -27.87
CA ASP A 352 16.97 -32.07 -27.51
C ASP A 352 17.91 -33.08 -28.23
N ASN A 353 18.48 -32.66 -29.35
CA ASN A 353 19.37 -33.50 -30.16
C ASN A 353 20.85 -33.31 -29.83
N LEU A 354 21.18 -32.39 -28.95
CA LEU A 354 22.55 -32.07 -28.56
C LEU A 354 23.03 -32.99 -27.44
N LYS A 355 24.30 -33.36 -27.51
CA LYS A 355 24.99 -34.11 -26.45
C LYS A 355 26.31 -33.43 -26.14
N ASP A 356 26.71 -33.53 -24.90
CA ASP A 356 28.03 -33.07 -24.47
C ASP A 356 29.15 -33.71 -25.30
N GLY A 357 30.13 -32.88 -25.71
CA GLY A 357 31.23 -33.34 -26.57
C GLY A 357 30.93 -33.43 -28.08
N MET A 358 29.72 -33.11 -28.54
CA MET A 358 29.34 -33.13 -29.94
C MET A 358 30.04 -32.01 -30.74
N LYS A 359 30.59 -32.30 -31.89
CA LYS A 359 31.16 -31.29 -32.81
C LYS A 359 30.07 -30.70 -33.68
N VAL A 360 29.96 -29.38 -33.71
CA VAL A 360 28.94 -28.62 -34.47
C VAL A 360 29.59 -27.40 -35.15
N ASN A 361 28.97 -26.93 -36.23
CA ASN A 361 29.38 -25.70 -36.90
C ASN A 361 28.45 -24.57 -36.50
N PRO A 362 28.97 -23.41 -35.97
CA PRO A 362 28.16 -22.28 -35.62
C PRO A 362 27.62 -21.56 -36.85
N GLN A 363 26.32 -21.26 -36.84
CA GLN A 363 25.71 -20.28 -37.71
C GLN A 363 25.34 -19.07 -36.83
N SER A 364 26.01 -17.96 -37.04
CA SER A 364 25.73 -16.74 -36.27
C SER A 364 24.45 -16.08 -36.78
N ASP A 365 23.43 -16.00 -35.93
CA ASP A 365 22.28 -15.11 -36.16
C ASP A 365 22.71 -13.65 -35.81
N GLN A 366 23.06 -12.86 -36.84
CA GLN A 366 23.36 -11.43 -36.64
C GLN A 366 22.11 -10.53 -36.46
N GLU A 367 20.90 -11.09 -36.47
CA GLU A 367 19.65 -10.30 -36.45
C GLU A 367 19.02 -10.06 -35.04
N GLY A 368 19.63 -10.51 -33.94
CA GLY A 368 19.00 -10.53 -32.61
C GLY A 368 19.02 -9.25 -31.80
N PHE A 369 19.91 -8.31 -32.07
CA PHE A 369 20.09 -7.10 -31.22
C PHE A 369 20.15 -5.80 -32.03
N GLN A 370 19.03 -5.38 -32.62
CA GLN A 370 18.93 -3.99 -33.07
C GLN A 370 18.79 -3.07 -31.85
N LYS A 371 19.83 -2.29 -31.58
CA LYS A 371 19.80 -1.07 -30.77
C LYS A 371 18.68 -0.18 -31.32
N ASN A 372 17.69 0.11 -30.52
CA ASN A 372 16.67 1.09 -30.83
C ASN A 372 17.35 2.46 -31.04
N PRO A 373 17.33 3.05 -32.24
CA PRO A 373 17.94 4.36 -32.44
C PRO A 373 17.08 5.43 -31.77
N ARG A 374 17.73 6.27 -31.02
CA ARG A 374 17.23 7.50 -30.39
C ARG A 374 16.32 8.26 -31.34
N GLY A 375 15.14 8.61 -30.86
CA GLY A 375 14.27 9.59 -31.50
C GLY A 375 15.02 10.89 -31.72
N LYS A 376 15.17 11.28 -32.95
CA LYS A 376 15.50 12.64 -33.35
C LYS A 376 14.28 13.50 -33.10
N GLY A 377 14.45 14.57 -32.36
CA GLY A 377 13.49 15.64 -32.26
C GLY A 377 13.21 16.24 -33.65
N GLU A 378 11.97 16.53 -33.89
CA GLU A 378 11.54 17.51 -34.86
C GLU A 378 10.93 18.68 -34.10
N GLU A 379 11.70 19.78 -34.10
CA GLU A 379 11.17 21.14 -33.99
C GLU A 379 10.37 21.45 -35.25
N GLN A 380 9.11 21.74 -35.05
CA GLN A 380 8.43 22.86 -35.75
C GLN A 380 7.17 23.22 -34.98
#